data_6c231a6a4d98a8408c75188bc4b76c04
#
_entry.id   6c231a6a4d98a8408c75188bc4b76c04
#
_cell.length_a   1.000
_cell.length_b   1.000
_cell.length_c   1.000
_cell.angle_alpha   90.00
_cell.angle_beta   90.00
_cell.angle_gamma   90.00
#
_symmetry.space_group_name_H-M   'P 1'
#
loop_
_entity.id
_entity.type
_entity.pdbx_description
1 polymer ?
#
loop_
_entity_poly.entity_id
_entity_poly.type
_entity_poly.pdbx_seq_one_letter_code
_entity_poly.pdbx_strand_id
1 'polypeptide(L)'
;MNEKRHWEKLAPDYNAEIFDVYASDKFKKLPRYISKHASQNKTAIDFGCGNGKSFPLLSPAFKSVLGLDISKSLLKQAAARGYKNVTLKTHDVTHKLKVPKADFAFCCNVVMFPDLKKNEIAFKNIARAIKPGGTALFVLPSLDSALFSSWQLIQLYEREGVKAADIPAHEFHYFKGSKRDMVQGIVYIDTVPTKHYAASELEVILPRAGFKITKLEKIEYDWNTEIAEPPKGLGAPYPWDWLVECAL
;
A
#
# COMPACT_ATOMS: atom_id res chain seq x y z
N MET A 1 -8.24 2.05 16.81
CA MET A 1 -7.49 0.76 16.86
C MET A 1 -6.07 1.04 17.36
N ASN A 2 -5.49 0.13 18.15
CA ASN A 2 -4.06 0.20 18.52
C ASN A 2 -3.27 -0.55 17.44
N GLU A 3 -2.65 0.18 16.52
CA GLU A 3 -1.92 -0.36 15.36
C GLU A 3 -0.87 -1.40 15.77
N LYS A 4 -0.02 -1.07 16.73
CA LYS A 4 1.02 -1.99 17.20
C LYS A 4 0.45 -3.31 17.68
N ARG A 5 -0.60 -3.27 18.50
CA ARG A 5 -1.23 -4.49 19.03
C ARG A 5 -1.88 -5.32 17.93
N HIS A 6 -2.47 -4.64 16.93
CA HIS A 6 -3.07 -5.30 15.77
C HIS A 6 -2.01 -6.08 14.99
N TRP A 7 -0.94 -5.41 14.56
CA TRP A 7 0.12 -6.04 13.78
C TRP A 7 0.92 -7.11 14.52
N GLU A 8 1.13 -6.95 15.86
CA GLU A 8 1.74 -8.01 16.67
C GLU A 8 0.86 -9.27 16.72
N LYS A 9 -0.46 -9.10 16.85
CA LYS A 9 -1.42 -10.23 16.85
C LYS A 9 -1.47 -10.93 15.50
N LEU A 10 -1.41 -10.18 14.41
CA LEU A 10 -1.51 -10.69 13.03
C LEU A 10 -0.22 -11.36 12.55
N ALA A 11 0.92 -11.04 13.15
CA ALA A 11 2.23 -11.49 12.68
C ALA A 11 2.37 -13.00 12.42
N PRO A 12 1.80 -13.92 13.22
CA PRO A 12 1.87 -15.36 12.91
C PRO A 12 1.23 -15.72 11.58
N ASP A 13 0.10 -15.10 11.24
CA ASP A 13 -0.73 -15.42 10.07
C ASP A 13 -0.55 -14.42 8.92
N TYR A 14 0.47 -13.53 9.03
CA TYR A 14 0.70 -12.39 8.14
C TYR A 14 0.66 -12.76 6.64
N ASN A 15 1.25 -13.90 6.26
CA ASN A 15 1.29 -14.29 4.85
C ASN A 15 -0.05 -14.83 4.33
N ALA A 16 -0.90 -15.33 5.21
CA ALA A 16 -2.23 -15.82 4.85
C ALA A 16 -3.27 -14.69 4.82
N GLU A 17 -3.14 -13.74 5.75
CA GLU A 17 -4.14 -12.69 5.98
C GLU A 17 -3.86 -11.40 5.18
N ILE A 18 -2.58 -11.13 4.83
CA ILE A 18 -2.21 -9.87 4.18
C ILE A 18 -1.97 -10.07 2.69
N PHE A 19 -2.73 -9.30 1.90
CA PHE A 19 -2.61 -9.27 0.45
C PHE A 19 -1.17 -9.06 -0.01
N ASP A 20 -0.71 -9.93 -0.90
CA ASP A 20 0.67 -9.89 -1.42
C ASP A 20 0.75 -9.08 -2.72
N VAL A 21 0.93 -7.77 -2.58
CA VAL A 21 1.13 -6.86 -3.72
C VAL A 21 2.27 -7.32 -4.63
N TYR A 22 3.35 -7.87 -4.06
CA TYR A 22 4.55 -8.25 -4.82
C TYR A 22 4.30 -9.47 -5.72
N ALA A 23 3.56 -10.45 -5.20
CA ALA A 23 3.19 -11.64 -5.97
C ALA A 23 2.11 -11.30 -7.00
N SER A 24 1.17 -10.40 -6.65
CA SER A 24 -0.03 -10.08 -7.42
C SER A 24 0.18 -8.98 -8.48
N ASP A 25 1.32 -8.26 -8.48
CA ASP A 25 1.66 -7.23 -9.49
C ASP A 25 1.69 -7.85 -10.90
N LYS A 26 0.55 -7.80 -11.58
CA LYS A 26 0.28 -8.48 -12.84
C LYS A 26 1.28 -8.11 -13.94
N PHE A 27 1.68 -6.85 -14.00
CA PHE A 27 2.55 -6.32 -15.04
C PHE A 27 3.98 -6.05 -14.57
N LYS A 28 4.35 -6.53 -13.37
CA LYS A 28 5.68 -6.39 -12.78
C LYS A 28 6.17 -4.94 -12.75
N LYS A 29 5.28 -4.02 -12.40
CA LYS A 29 5.58 -2.59 -12.30
C LYS A 29 6.51 -2.28 -11.13
N LEU A 30 6.32 -2.92 -9.96
CA LEU A 30 7.18 -2.69 -8.79
C LEU A 30 8.66 -2.95 -9.06
N PRO A 31 9.07 -4.13 -9.58
CA PRO A 31 10.47 -4.37 -9.93
C PRO A 31 11.02 -3.32 -10.89
N ARG A 32 10.25 -2.93 -11.89
CA ARG A 32 10.66 -1.96 -12.91
C ARG A 32 10.88 -0.56 -12.32
N TYR A 33 9.97 -0.10 -11.44
CA TYR A 33 10.09 1.20 -10.78
C TYR A 33 11.24 1.24 -9.78
N ILE A 34 11.44 0.19 -8.99
CA ILE A 34 12.57 0.08 -8.07
C ILE A 34 13.89 0.07 -8.84
N SER A 35 13.99 -0.73 -9.92
CA SER A 35 15.20 -0.82 -10.76
C SER A 35 15.59 0.50 -11.41
N LYS A 36 14.62 1.35 -11.77
CA LYS A 36 14.86 2.70 -12.31
C LYS A 36 15.70 3.57 -11.36
N HIS A 37 15.55 3.37 -10.05
CA HIS A 37 16.26 4.14 -9.00
C HIS A 37 17.43 3.39 -8.39
N ALA A 38 17.67 2.15 -8.81
CA ALA A 38 18.71 1.28 -8.29
C ALA A 38 20.12 1.87 -8.43
N SER A 39 20.90 1.81 -7.35
CA SER A 39 22.33 2.18 -7.37
C SER A 39 23.03 1.67 -6.12
N GLN A 40 24.20 1.06 -6.29
CA GLN A 40 25.06 0.60 -5.18
C GLN A 40 25.72 1.75 -4.41
N ASN A 41 25.52 3.00 -4.82
CA ASN A 41 25.92 4.21 -4.09
C ASN A 41 24.78 4.84 -3.30
N LYS A 42 23.53 4.37 -3.47
CA LYS A 42 22.35 4.90 -2.83
C LYS A 42 21.87 4.04 -1.67
N THR A 43 21.24 4.68 -0.71
CA THR A 43 20.60 4.05 0.45
C THR A 43 19.09 4.11 0.32
N ALA A 44 18.38 3.10 0.83
CA ALA A 44 16.93 3.05 0.83
C ALA A 44 16.38 2.91 2.25
N ILE A 45 15.16 3.42 2.45
CA ILE A 45 14.33 3.13 3.63
C ILE A 45 13.05 2.46 3.14
N ASP A 46 12.69 1.35 3.77
CA ASP A 46 11.41 0.66 3.58
C ASP A 46 10.51 0.91 4.79
N PHE A 47 9.48 1.73 4.62
CA PHE A 47 8.53 2.09 5.65
C PHE A 47 7.41 1.06 5.72
N GLY A 48 7.26 0.39 6.87
CA GLY A 48 6.33 -0.72 7.04
C GLY A 48 6.77 -1.96 6.29
N CYS A 49 8.02 -2.36 6.48
CA CYS A 49 8.62 -3.48 5.74
C CYS A 49 7.98 -4.84 6.06
N GLY A 50 7.12 -4.91 7.08
CA GLY A 50 6.49 -6.14 7.51
C GLY A 50 7.50 -7.26 7.77
N ASN A 51 7.24 -8.42 7.22
CA ASN A 51 8.16 -9.56 7.27
C ASN A 51 9.22 -9.57 6.13
N GLY A 52 9.42 -8.43 5.45
CA GLY A 52 10.49 -8.24 4.45
C GLY A 52 10.16 -8.76 3.04
N LYS A 53 8.91 -8.78 2.62
CA LYS A 53 8.52 -9.18 1.24
C LYS A 53 9.14 -8.27 0.16
N SER A 54 9.47 -7.01 0.48
CA SER A 54 10.14 -6.04 -0.40
C SER A 54 11.64 -6.31 -0.60
N PHE A 55 12.30 -7.01 0.33
CA PHE A 55 13.76 -7.15 0.34
C PHE A 55 14.36 -7.85 -0.88
N PRO A 56 13.71 -8.83 -1.52
CA PRO A 56 14.18 -9.38 -2.79
C PRO A 56 14.35 -8.33 -3.89
N LEU A 57 13.59 -7.23 -3.84
CA LEU A 57 13.67 -6.13 -4.79
C LEU A 57 14.63 -5.03 -4.31
N LEU A 58 14.58 -4.66 -3.03
CA LEU A 58 15.33 -3.52 -2.49
C LEU A 58 16.79 -3.87 -2.18
N SER A 59 17.07 -5.05 -1.62
CA SER A 59 18.43 -5.43 -1.22
C SER A 59 19.41 -5.46 -2.40
N PRO A 60 19.12 -6.06 -3.55
CA PRO A 60 20.05 -6.02 -4.69
C PRO A 60 20.09 -4.65 -5.38
N ALA A 61 19.09 -3.78 -5.19
CA ALA A 61 19.00 -2.49 -5.85
C ALA A 61 19.83 -1.39 -5.18
N PHE A 62 20.04 -1.47 -3.86
CA PHE A 62 20.65 -0.39 -3.08
C PHE A 62 21.84 -0.86 -2.25
N LYS A 63 22.76 0.09 -1.96
CA LYS A 63 23.92 -0.14 -1.09
C LYS A 63 23.51 -0.70 0.28
N SER A 64 22.50 -0.11 0.87
CA SER A 64 21.92 -0.56 2.13
C SER A 64 20.44 -0.19 2.21
N VAL A 65 19.68 -0.99 2.93
CA VAL A 65 18.25 -0.81 3.17
C VAL A 65 18.01 -0.75 4.67
N LEU A 66 17.26 0.25 5.12
CA LEU A 66 16.73 0.32 6.47
C LEU A 66 15.25 -0.10 6.43
N GLY A 67 14.94 -1.29 6.93
CA GLY A 67 13.56 -1.75 7.09
C GLY A 67 12.98 -1.26 8.42
N LEU A 68 11.82 -0.63 8.34
CA LEU A 68 11.09 -0.06 9.47
C LEU A 68 9.73 -0.72 9.59
N ASP A 69 9.36 -1.18 10.78
CA ASP A 69 8.02 -1.67 11.05
C ASP A 69 7.65 -1.40 12.51
N ILE A 70 6.36 -1.30 12.80
CA ILE A 70 5.85 -1.11 14.16
C ILE A 70 5.85 -2.42 14.97
N SER A 71 5.75 -3.57 14.29
CA SER A 71 5.72 -4.91 14.87
C SER A 71 7.12 -5.50 15.01
N LYS A 72 7.49 -5.83 16.23
CA LYS A 72 8.73 -6.55 16.52
C LYS A 72 8.69 -8.00 16.01
N SER A 73 7.51 -8.60 16.03
CA SER A 73 7.30 -9.98 15.56
C SER A 73 7.51 -10.08 14.05
N LEU A 74 7.00 -9.13 13.27
CA LEU A 74 7.26 -9.05 11.83
C LEU A 74 8.74 -8.78 11.53
N LEU A 75 9.38 -7.87 12.26
CA LEU A 75 10.81 -7.61 12.10
C LEU A 75 11.67 -8.84 12.41
N LYS A 76 11.28 -9.68 13.35
CA LYS A 76 11.96 -10.96 13.61
C LYS A 76 11.86 -11.90 12.41
N GLN A 77 10.70 -11.99 11.77
CA GLN A 77 10.54 -12.76 10.53
C GLN A 77 11.37 -12.15 9.38
N ALA A 78 11.37 -10.82 9.26
CA ALA A 78 12.18 -10.11 8.26
C ALA A 78 13.69 -10.37 8.45
N ALA A 79 14.18 -10.38 9.70
CA ALA A 79 15.58 -10.70 10.02
C ALA A 79 15.95 -12.12 9.61
N ALA A 80 15.05 -13.08 9.76
CA ALA A 80 15.26 -14.48 9.38
C ALA A 80 15.49 -14.68 7.88
N ARG A 81 15.16 -13.69 7.02
CA ARG A 81 15.46 -13.73 5.58
C ARG A 81 16.95 -13.58 5.26
N GLY A 82 17.78 -13.12 6.19
CA GLY A 82 19.24 -13.16 6.09
C GLY A 82 19.89 -12.17 5.12
N TYR A 83 19.22 -11.07 4.74
CA TYR A 83 19.81 -10.05 3.86
C TYR A 83 20.91 -9.25 4.58
N LYS A 84 22.16 -9.33 4.08
CA LYS A 84 23.34 -8.75 4.75
C LYS A 84 23.38 -7.22 4.75
N ASN A 85 22.78 -6.56 3.75
CA ASN A 85 22.76 -5.11 3.61
C ASN A 85 21.43 -4.49 4.11
N VAL A 86 20.59 -5.27 4.81
CA VAL A 86 19.35 -4.80 5.42
C VAL A 86 19.54 -4.66 6.92
N THR A 87 19.24 -3.49 7.45
CA THR A 87 19.15 -3.25 8.91
C THR A 87 17.69 -3.01 9.28
N LEU A 88 17.28 -3.45 10.46
CA LEU A 88 15.89 -3.40 10.90
C LEU A 88 15.75 -2.54 12.15
N LYS A 89 14.68 -1.76 12.21
CA LYS A 89 14.38 -0.92 13.38
C LYS A 89 12.88 -0.84 13.61
N THR A 90 12.46 -1.05 14.86
CA THR A 90 11.06 -0.79 15.25
C THR A 90 10.77 0.70 15.17
N HIS A 91 9.77 1.07 14.37
CA HIS A 91 9.38 2.46 14.21
C HIS A 91 7.90 2.58 13.82
N ASP A 92 7.23 3.56 14.40
CA ASP A 92 5.90 4.00 14.00
C ASP A 92 6.05 5.18 13.04
N VAL A 93 5.54 5.04 11.81
CA VAL A 93 5.64 6.05 10.74
C VAL A 93 4.99 7.40 11.12
N THR A 94 4.08 7.42 12.08
CA THR A 94 3.47 8.65 12.63
C THR A 94 4.42 9.44 13.53
N HIS A 95 5.59 8.90 13.86
CA HIS A 95 6.61 9.56 14.68
C HIS A 95 7.81 9.98 13.83
N LYS A 96 8.52 11.04 14.26
CA LYS A 96 9.74 11.50 13.58
C LYS A 96 10.82 10.42 13.64
N LEU A 97 11.35 10.07 12.48
CA LEU A 97 12.46 9.16 12.36
C LEU A 97 13.80 9.89 12.60
N LYS A 98 14.61 9.36 13.54
CA LYS A 98 15.96 9.85 13.83
C LYS A 98 16.98 8.88 13.24
N VAL A 99 17.28 9.03 11.96
CA VAL A 99 18.28 8.29 11.19
C VAL A 99 18.85 9.18 10.08
N PRO A 100 19.98 8.86 9.48
CA PRO A 100 20.45 9.54 8.27
C PRO A 100 19.40 9.47 7.17
N LYS A 101 19.27 10.56 6.41
CA LYS A 101 18.34 10.63 5.27
C LYS A 101 18.80 9.67 4.17
N ALA A 102 17.83 9.01 3.53
CA ALA A 102 18.07 8.09 2.42
C ALA A 102 17.87 8.76 1.05
N ASP A 103 18.41 8.12 0.03
CA ASP A 103 18.23 8.53 -1.37
C ASP A 103 16.88 8.06 -1.93
N PHE A 104 16.35 6.95 -1.39
CA PHE A 104 15.11 6.33 -1.82
C PHE A 104 14.26 5.91 -0.62
N ALA A 105 12.96 6.15 -0.69
CA ALA A 105 11.99 5.61 0.25
C ALA A 105 10.98 4.72 -0.49
N PHE A 106 10.68 3.58 0.10
CA PHE A 106 9.60 2.70 -0.33
C PHE A 106 8.57 2.60 0.79
N CYS A 107 7.28 2.61 0.42
CA CYS A 107 6.18 2.49 1.38
C CYS A 107 4.99 1.83 0.67
N CYS A 108 4.67 0.59 1.03
CA CYS A 108 3.65 -0.21 0.38
C CYS A 108 2.54 -0.56 1.36
N ASN A 109 1.34 -0.01 1.14
CA ASN A 109 0.13 -0.26 1.92
C ASN A 109 0.31 -0.08 3.45
N VAL A 110 0.94 1.05 3.83
CA VAL A 110 1.21 1.42 5.24
C VAL A 110 0.47 2.69 5.63
N VAL A 111 0.51 3.73 4.77
CA VAL A 111 -0.16 5.00 5.06
C VAL A 111 -1.62 4.89 4.63
N MET A 112 -2.41 4.18 5.44
CA MET A 112 -3.82 3.90 5.17
C MET A 112 -4.67 3.92 6.45
N PHE A 113 -4.30 4.81 7.38
CA PHE A 113 -5.02 4.97 8.63
C PHE A 113 -6.42 5.55 8.41
N PRO A 114 -7.45 5.08 9.14
CA PRO A 114 -8.78 5.71 9.10
C PRO A 114 -8.77 7.14 9.67
N ASP A 115 -7.78 7.48 10.49
CA ASP A 115 -7.51 8.85 10.95
C ASP A 115 -6.67 9.58 9.90
N LEU A 116 -7.32 10.50 9.14
CA LEU A 116 -6.67 11.25 8.06
C LEU A 116 -5.49 12.10 8.53
N LYS A 117 -5.51 12.60 9.78
CA LYS A 117 -4.38 13.37 10.33
C LYS A 117 -3.14 12.50 10.51
N LYS A 118 -3.32 11.23 10.86
CA LYS A 118 -2.19 10.29 10.92
C LYS A 118 -1.55 10.07 9.55
N ASN A 119 -2.35 9.98 8.49
CA ASN A 119 -1.84 9.85 7.12
C ASN A 119 -1.00 11.08 6.73
N GLU A 120 -1.48 12.30 7.00
CA GLU A 120 -0.71 13.52 6.74
C GLU A 120 0.61 13.57 7.52
N ILE A 121 0.58 13.16 8.79
CA ILE A 121 1.79 13.10 9.63
C ILE A 121 2.77 12.07 9.07
N ALA A 122 2.29 10.89 8.68
CA ALA A 122 3.11 9.83 8.10
C ALA A 122 3.80 10.29 6.81
N PHE A 123 3.07 10.86 5.85
CA PHE A 123 3.66 11.40 4.61
C PHE A 123 4.72 12.46 4.90
N LYS A 124 4.46 13.42 5.82
CA LYS A 124 5.45 14.43 6.23
C LYS A 124 6.69 13.82 6.89
N ASN A 125 6.54 12.76 7.67
CA ASN A 125 7.67 12.08 8.29
C ASN A 125 8.51 11.31 7.27
N ILE A 126 7.88 10.66 6.29
CA ILE A 126 8.56 9.99 5.17
C ILE A 126 9.35 11.03 4.36
N ALA A 127 8.74 12.16 4.00
CA ALA A 127 9.42 13.23 3.28
C ALA A 127 10.68 13.72 4.01
N ARG A 128 10.61 13.90 5.33
CA ARG A 128 11.75 14.35 6.14
C ARG A 128 12.91 13.35 6.19
N ALA A 129 12.64 12.07 5.94
CA ALA A 129 13.65 11.01 5.95
C ALA A 129 14.36 10.84 4.61
N ILE A 130 14.00 11.61 3.59
CA ILE A 130 14.59 11.56 2.25
C ILE A 130 15.51 12.76 2.07
N LYS A 131 16.61 12.57 1.34
CA LYS A 131 17.53 13.64 0.94
C LYS A 131 16.86 14.57 -0.08
N PRO A 132 17.23 15.85 -0.15
CA PRO A 132 16.87 16.69 -1.30
C PRO A 132 17.28 16.00 -2.61
N GLY A 133 16.40 15.98 -3.60
CA GLY A 133 16.57 15.25 -4.86
C GLY A 133 16.41 13.73 -4.77
N GLY A 134 16.05 13.20 -3.61
CA GLY A 134 15.71 11.79 -3.45
C GLY A 134 14.29 11.46 -3.93
N THR A 135 13.97 10.19 -3.98
CA THR A 135 12.70 9.66 -4.50
C THR A 135 11.95 8.88 -3.44
N ALA A 136 10.63 9.03 -3.41
CA ALA A 136 9.72 8.11 -2.72
C ALA A 136 8.86 7.34 -3.73
N LEU A 137 8.68 6.05 -3.49
CA LEU A 137 7.75 5.20 -4.21
C LEU A 137 6.71 4.67 -3.23
N PHE A 138 5.46 5.07 -3.45
CA PHE A 138 4.32 4.63 -2.65
C PHE A 138 3.47 3.63 -3.41
N VAL A 139 2.97 2.62 -2.70
CA VAL A 139 1.80 1.84 -3.11
C VAL A 139 0.69 2.15 -2.11
N LEU A 140 -0.46 2.58 -2.60
CA LEU A 140 -1.56 3.06 -1.77
C LEU A 140 -2.88 2.47 -2.26
N PRO A 141 -3.77 1.99 -1.36
CA PRO A 141 -5.06 1.45 -1.77
C PRO A 141 -5.88 2.47 -2.54
N SER A 142 -6.49 2.02 -3.65
CA SER A 142 -7.27 2.87 -4.56
C SER A 142 -8.75 2.87 -4.23
N LEU A 143 -9.31 4.05 -3.89
CA LEU A 143 -10.76 4.22 -3.77
C LEU A 143 -11.44 4.07 -5.14
N ASP A 144 -10.81 4.57 -6.20
CA ASP A 144 -11.32 4.45 -7.57
C ASP A 144 -11.44 2.97 -7.98
N SER A 145 -10.47 2.13 -7.57
CA SER A 145 -10.53 0.68 -7.80
C SER A 145 -11.64 0.01 -7.01
N ALA A 146 -11.78 0.32 -5.73
CA ALA A 146 -12.82 -0.27 -4.89
C ALA A 146 -14.23 0.04 -5.42
N LEU A 147 -14.46 1.29 -5.84
CA LEU A 147 -15.72 1.69 -6.49
C LEU A 147 -15.92 0.99 -7.83
N PHE A 148 -14.88 0.91 -8.64
CA PHE A 148 -14.93 0.24 -9.95
C PHE A 148 -15.20 -1.27 -9.81
N SER A 149 -14.55 -1.95 -8.86
CA SER A 149 -14.77 -3.38 -8.60
C SER A 149 -16.20 -3.65 -8.14
N SER A 150 -16.75 -2.79 -7.26
CA SER A 150 -18.13 -2.91 -6.82
C SER A 150 -19.13 -2.63 -7.94
N TRP A 151 -18.86 -1.64 -8.81
CA TRP A 151 -19.66 -1.39 -10.00
C TRP A 151 -19.62 -2.59 -10.97
N GLN A 152 -18.44 -3.17 -11.18
CA GLN A 152 -18.28 -4.36 -12.02
C GLN A 152 -19.07 -5.56 -11.47
N LEU A 153 -19.10 -5.74 -10.15
CA LEU A 153 -19.90 -6.76 -9.49
C LEU A 153 -21.40 -6.58 -9.79
N ILE A 154 -21.92 -5.35 -9.71
CA ILE A 154 -23.32 -5.03 -10.09
C ILE A 154 -23.58 -5.46 -11.53
N GLN A 155 -22.68 -5.14 -12.47
CA GLN A 155 -22.83 -5.50 -13.88
C GLN A 155 -22.86 -7.03 -14.10
N LEU A 156 -22.12 -7.78 -13.29
CA LEU A 156 -22.14 -9.24 -13.36
C LEU A 156 -23.49 -9.80 -12.87
N TYR A 157 -24.02 -9.32 -11.75
CA TYR A 157 -25.33 -9.71 -11.26
C TYR A 157 -26.46 -9.36 -12.25
N GLU A 158 -26.42 -8.18 -12.86
CA GLU A 158 -27.43 -7.77 -13.85
C GLU A 158 -27.39 -8.65 -15.12
N ARG A 159 -26.23 -9.10 -15.56
CA ARG A 159 -26.10 -10.07 -16.68
C ARG A 159 -26.71 -11.43 -16.37
N GLU A 160 -26.74 -11.82 -15.10
CA GLU A 160 -27.40 -13.04 -14.60
C GLU A 160 -28.91 -12.83 -14.33
N GLY A 161 -29.43 -11.65 -14.63
CA GLY A 161 -30.84 -11.31 -14.48
C GLY A 161 -31.24 -10.83 -13.08
N VAL A 162 -30.29 -10.60 -12.18
CA VAL A 162 -30.53 -10.04 -10.85
C VAL A 162 -30.59 -8.51 -10.95
N LYS A 163 -31.69 -7.88 -10.49
CA LYS A 163 -31.78 -6.42 -10.47
C LYS A 163 -30.81 -5.85 -9.43
N ALA A 164 -30.24 -4.68 -9.71
CA ALA A 164 -29.32 -4.02 -8.80
C ALA A 164 -29.87 -3.84 -7.37
N ALA A 165 -31.17 -3.59 -7.23
CA ALA A 165 -31.85 -3.44 -5.93
C ALA A 165 -31.97 -4.77 -5.14
N ASP A 166 -31.85 -5.89 -5.82
CA ASP A 166 -32.02 -7.24 -5.24
C ASP A 166 -30.67 -7.90 -4.92
N ILE A 167 -29.54 -7.24 -5.24
CA ILE A 167 -28.20 -7.72 -4.92
C ILE A 167 -28.04 -7.75 -3.39
N PRO A 168 -27.56 -8.87 -2.82
CA PRO A 168 -27.40 -8.98 -1.37
C PRO A 168 -26.49 -7.89 -0.78
N ALA A 169 -26.95 -7.21 0.28
CA ALA A 169 -26.23 -6.09 0.88
C ALA A 169 -24.81 -6.46 1.37
N HIS A 170 -24.54 -7.74 1.67
CA HIS A 170 -23.23 -8.20 2.10
C HIS A 170 -22.17 -8.14 0.98
N GLU A 171 -22.57 -8.10 -0.27
CA GLU A 171 -21.67 -7.92 -1.41
C GLU A 171 -20.99 -6.53 -1.39
N PHE A 172 -21.62 -5.57 -0.74
CA PHE A 172 -21.09 -4.22 -0.57
C PHE A 172 -20.49 -3.98 0.82
N HIS A 173 -20.04 -5.04 1.49
CA HIS A 173 -19.52 -4.98 2.86
C HIS A 173 -18.33 -4.01 3.02
N TYR A 174 -17.60 -3.71 1.94
CA TYR A 174 -16.56 -2.70 1.93
C TYR A 174 -17.07 -1.29 2.29
N PHE A 175 -18.32 -0.95 1.95
CA PHE A 175 -18.92 0.36 2.14
C PHE A 175 -19.93 0.40 3.29
N LYS A 176 -19.77 -0.46 4.29
CA LYS A 176 -20.66 -0.53 5.48
C LYS A 176 -20.54 0.65 6.45
N GLY A 177 -19.58 1.53 6.24
CA GLY A 177 -19.36 2.72 7.07
C GLY A 177 -20.44 3.80 6.88
N SER A 178 -20.26 4.91 7.57
CA SER A 178 -21.12 6.09 7.39
C SER A 178 -20.92 6.73 6.01
N LYS A 179 -21.87 7.58 5.57
CA LYS A 179 -21.66 8.39 4.35
C LYS A 179 -20.38 9.23 4.41
N ARG A 180 -20.01 9.71 5.61
CA ARG A 180 -18.76 10.45 5.82
C ARG A 180 -17.56 9.56 5.59
N ASP A 181 -17.57 8.32 6.07
CA ASP A 181 -16.47 7.37 5.87
C ASP A 181 -16.26 7.12 4.37
N MET A 182 -17.34 6.88 3.63
CA MET A 182 -17.28 6.69 2.17
C MET A 182 -16.66 7.91 1.47
N VAL A 183 -17.13 9.13 1.79
CA VAL A 183 -16.60 10.39 1.21
C VAL A 183 -15.12 10.59 1.54
N GLN A 184 -14.69 10.15 2.73
CA GLN A 184 -13.29 10.19 3.15
C GLN A 184 -12.45 9.02 2.61
N GLY A 185 -13.05 8.13 1.83
CA GLY A 185 -12.39 6.93 1.30
C GLY A 185 -12.04 5.90 2.37
N ILE A 186 -12.84 5.82 3.45
CA ILE A 186 -12.68 4.76 4.45
C ILE A 186 -13.49 3.55 3.99
N VAL A 187 -12.77 2.52 3.59
CA VAL A 187 -13.28 1.23 3.13
C VAL A 187 -12.98 0.19 4.21
N TYR A 188 -13.86 -0.78 4.37
CA TYR A 188 -13.70 -1.82 5.39
C TYR A 188 -13.19 -3.10 4.74
N ILE A 189 -11.93 -3.45 5.02
CA ILE A 189 -11.38 -4.77 4.68
C ILE A 189 -11.72 -5.68 5.86
N ASP A 190 -12.60 -6.63 5.65
CA ASP A 190 -13.25 -7.43 6.70
C ASP A 190 -13.94 -6.54 7.74
N THR A 191 -13.31 -6.32 8.85
CA THR A 191 -13.81 -5.44 9.92
C THR A 191 -12.91 -4.22 10.18
N VAL A 192 -11.82 -4.10 9.43
CA VAL A 192 -10.78 -3.07 9.63
C VAL A 192 -11.05 -1.87 8.74
N PRO A 193 -11.36 -0.68 9.31
CA PRO A 193 -11.50 0.54 8.51
C PRO A 193 -10.14 0.95 7.96
N THR A 194 -10.05 1.05 6.65
CA THR A 194 -8.82 1.28 5.90
C THR A 194 -8.99 2.44 4.94
N LYS A 195 -8.08 3.41 4.96
CA LYS A 195 -8.08 4.54 4.03
C LYS A 195 -7.67 4.08 2.63
N HIS A 196 -8.57 4.32 1.68
CA HIS A 196 -8.32 4.21 0.24
C HIS A 196 -8.31 5.62 -0.36
N TYR A 197 -7.48 5.85 -1.36
CA TYR A 197 -7.22 7.17 -1.92
C TYR A 197 -7.83 7.30 -3.32
N ALA A 198 -8.52 8.43 -3.57
CA ALA A 198 -8.80 8.86 -4.93
C ALA A 198 -7.53 9.46 -5.57
N ALA A 199 -7.38 9.33 -6.89
CA ALA A 199 -6.24 9.92 -7.60
C ALA A 199 -6.11 11.42 -7.34
N SER A 200 -7.21 12.16 -7.45
CA SER A 200 -7.27 13.61 -7.22
C SER A 200 -6.92 14.01 -5.78
N GLU A 201 -7.21 13.15 -4.79
CA GLU A 201 -6.83 13.38 -3.41
C GLU A 201 -5.31 13.29 -3.24
N LEU A 202 -4.65 12.30 -3.86
CA LEU A 202 -3.19 12.15 -3.84
C LEU A 202 -2.48 13.38 -4.43
N GLU A 203 -3.02 13.95 -5.50
CA GLU A 203 -2.51 15.18 -6.12
C GLU A 203 -2.57 16.40 -5.19
N VAL A 204 -3.36 16.34 -4.12
CA VAL A 204 -3.46 17.40 -3.11
C VAL A 204 -2.61 17.10 -1.88
N ILE A 205 -2.71 15.88 -1.32
CA ILE A 205 -2.11 15.58 -0.02
C ILE A 205 -0.59 15.37 -0.09
N LEU A 206 -0.07 14.76 -1.17
CA LEU A 206 1.36 14.52 -1.31
C LEU A 206 2.15 15.83 -1.49
N PRO A 207 1.73 16.80 -2.31
CA PRO A 207 2.37 18.13 -2.36
C PRO A 207 2.34 18.86 -1.02
N ARG A 208 1.27 18.77 -0.23
CA ARG A 208 1.20 19.33 1.12
C ARG A 208 2.18 18.69 2.10
N ALA A 209 2.60 17.45 1.83
CA ALA A 209 3.63 16.78 2.60
C ALA A 209 5.06 17.11 2.16
N GLY A 210 5.23 17.84 1.04
CA GLY A 210 6.52 18.26 0.48
C GLY A 210 6.98 17.43 -0.72
N PHE A 211 6.13 16.57 -1.28
CA PHE A 211 6.44 15.77 -2.45
C PHE A 211 6.01 16.43 -3.75
N LYS A 212 6.78 16.23 -4.82
CA LYS A 212 6.35 16.46 -6.19
C LYS A 212 6.05 15.12 -6.86
N ILE A 213 4.79 14.87 -7.20
CA ILE A 213 4.41 13.67 -7.94
C ILE A 213 5.05 13.72 -9.33
N THR A 214 5.83 12.72 -9.68
CA THR A 214 6.45 12.56 -11.00
C THR A 214 5.72 11.53 -11.85
N LYS A 215 5.05 10.56 -11.21
CA LYS A 215 4.19 9.56 -11.84
C LYS A 215 3.09 9.13 -10.89
N LEU A 216 1.91 8.93 -11.44
CA LEU A 216 0.76 8.29 -10.80
C LEU A 216 0.24 7.23 -11.78
N GLU A 217 0.38 5.97 -11.42
CA GLU A 217 0.00 4.82 -12.23
C GLU A 217 -0.77 3.79 -11.39
N LYS A 218 -1.32 2.78 -12.05
CA LYS A 218 -1.98 1.65 -11.41
C LYS A 218 -1.00 0.49 -11.25
N ILE A 219 -0.97 -0.16 -10.07
CA ILE A 219 -0.52 -1.55 -9.95
C ILE A 219 -1.76 -2.40 -10.07
N GLU A 220 -1.84 -3.17 -11.13
CA GLU A 220 -3.02 -3.94 -11.47
C GLU A 220 -2.88 -5.38 -11.01
N TYR A 221 -4.01 -5.95 -10.58
CA TYR A 221 -4.15 -7.28 -10.03
C TYR A 221 -5.14 -8.10 -10.86
N ASP A 222 -5.07 -9.43 -10.76
CA ASP A 222 -6.10 -10.25 -11.38
C ASP A 222 -7.43 -10.14 -10.62
N TRP A 223 -8.54 -10.31 -11.33
CA TRP A 223 -9.90 -10.16 -10.78
C TRP A 223 -10.21 -11.08 -9.60
N ASN A 224 -9.50 -12.21 -9.46
CA ASN A 224 -9.64 -13.09 -8.30
C ASN A 224 -9.18 -12.47 -6.96
N THR A 225 -8.60 -11.28 -6.98
CA THR A 225 -8.30 -10.52 -5.76
C THR A 225 -9.52 -9.80 -5.19
N GLU A 226 -10.54 -9.59 -6.01
CA GLU A 226 -11.78 -8.86 -5.66
C GLU A 226 -13.03 -9.74 -5.77
N ILE A 227 -13.03 -10.71 -6.66
CA ILE A 227 -14.16 -11.60 -6.95
C ILE A 227 -13.67 -13.03 -6.79
N ALA A 228 -14.31 -13.80 -5.89
CA ALA A 228 -13.87 -15.17 -5.57
C ALA A 228 -13.79 -16.08 -6.79
N GLU A 229 -14.78 -16.04 -7.67
CA GLU A 229 -14.85 -16.81 -8.91
C GLU A 229 -15.17 -15.91 -10.10
N PRO A 230 -14.18 -15.12 -10.58
CA PRO A 230 -14.45 -14.18 -11.66
C PRO A 230 -14.81 -14.94 -12.94
N PRO A 231 -15.77 -14.44 -13.73
CA PRO A 231 -16.14 -15.06 -14.99
C PRO A 231 -14.94 -15.24 -15.93
N LYS A 232 -14.89 -16.36 -16.64
CA LYS A 232 -13.87 -16.59 -17.67
C LYS A 232 -13.93 -15.47 -18.72
N GLY A 233 -12.78 -14.83 -18.96
CA GLY A 233 -12.68 -13.73 -19.93
C GLY A 233 -12.96 -12.35 -19.36
N LEU A 234 -13.18 -12.21 -18.05
CA LEU A 234 -13.19 -10.90 -17.40
C LEU A 234 -11.77 -10.29 -17.49
N GLY A 235 -11.62 -9.33 -18.40
CA GLY A 235 -10.34 -8.72 -18.76
C GLY A 235 -10.13 -7.33 -18.13
N ALA A 236 -9.26 -6.54 -18.76
CA ALA A 236 -9.01 -5.16 -18.40
C ALA A 236 -10.28 -4.28 -18.57
N PRO A 237 -10.42 -3.20 -17.77
CA PRO A 237 -9.50 -2.78 -16.71
C PRO A 237 -9.54 -3.73 -15.51
N TYR A 238 -8.37 -3.92 -14.87
CA TYR A 238 -8.24 -4.77 -13.70
C TYR A 238 -8.34 -3.96 -12.40
N PRO A 239 -8.62 -4.58 -11.23
CA PRO A 239 -8.45 -3.94 -9.92
C PRO A 239 -7.03 -3.44 -9.71
N TRP A 240 -6.85 -2.37 -8.92
CA TRP A 240 -5.52 -1.77 -8.76
C TRP A 240 -5.33 -1.03 -7.44
N ASP A 241 -4.07 -0.93 -7.03
CA ASP A 241 -3.57 0.09 -6.11
C ASP A 241 -2.88 1.23 -6.88
N TRP A 242 -2.78 2.39 -6.26
CA TRP A 242 -2.00 3.50 -6.81
C TRP A 242 -0.51 3.27 -6.61
N LEU A 243 0.26 3.32 -7.69
CA LEU A 243 1.72 3.45 -7.68
C LEU A 243 2.06 4.91 -7.87
N VAL A 244 2.65 5.54 -6.85
CA VAL A 244 2.98 6.96 -6.89
C VAL A 244 4.48 7.14 -6.74
N GLU A 245 5.13 7.63 -7.79
CA GLU A 245 6.52 8.07 -7.75
C GLU A 245 6.58 9.56 -7.45
N CYS A 246 7.35 9.92 -6.43
CA CYS A 246 7.50 11.30 -5.97
C CYS A 246 8.97 11.70 -5.87
N ALA A 247 9.28 12.93 -6.27
CA ALA A 247 10.54 13.59 -5.94
C ALA A 247 10.38 14.48 -4.69
N LEU A 248 11.51 14.71 -3.97
CA LEU A 248 11.57 15.63 -2.84
C LEU A 248 12.40 16.86 -3.22
#